data_3ca555e5cc9fe37d47b35a51f95d3939
#
_entry.id   3ca555e5cc9fe37d47b35a51f95d3939
#
_cell.length_a   1.000
_cell.length_b   1.000
_cell.length_c   1.000
_cell.angle_alpha   90.00
_cell.angle_beta   90.00
_cell.angle_gamma   90.00
#
_symmetry.space_group_name_H-M   'P 1'
#
loop_
_entity.id
_entity.type
_entity.pdbx_description
1 polymer ?
#
loop_
_entity_poly.entity_id
_entity_poly.type
_entity_poly.pdbx_seq_one_letter_code
_entity_poly.pdbx_strand_id
1 'polypeptide(L)'
;MATQGRPDVPAAIYYAFRQGEVDESGFSVKGWATFLQAIVDAGYSIGATWPVRTELVGNLKKNKNALATSVVMACRPRSADAEIISRVEFIRALRRELPAALKEMHRASIAPVDIPQASIGPGIAIFSRYASVIERDDKPMSVKTALQIINEELDQYLSAQEGDFDPETRFAVTWFTQHGFEKGMIGDADSLARARGISVDDVRHAGIVESSAGRVRIYKREELEEGWDPESDRHLTIWECCQYLVRQHQLDGLSHDTAVLLKKF
;
A
#
# COMPACT_ATOMS: atom_id res chain seq x y z
N MET A 1 14.69 26.73 -14.07
CA MET A 1 14.95 26.35 -12.64
C MET A 1 16.02 25.28 -12.51
N ALA A 2 15.91 24.12 -13.17
CA ALA A 2 16.91 23.05 -13.07
C ALA A 2 18.33 23.50 -13.52
N THR A 3 18.42 24.33 -14.54
CA THR A 3 19.71 24.89 -15.06
C THR A 3 20.41 25.84 -14.09
N GLN A 4 19.73 26.33 -13.07
CA GLN A 4 20.28 27.22 -12.02
C GLN A 4 20.34 26.52 -10.66
N GLY A 5 19.82 25.29 -10.56
CA GLY A 5 19.84 24.50 -9.34
C GLY A 5 21.22 23.93 -9.06
N ARG A 6 21.59 23.89 -7.80
CA ARG A 6 22.81 23.19 -7.36
C ARG A 6 22.57 21.68 -7.36
N PRO A 7 23.41 20.87 -7.99
CA PRO A 7 23.21 19.41 -8.04
C PRO A 7 23.45 18.73 -6.68
N ASP A 8 24.22 19.34 -5.80
CA ASP A 8 24.57 18.85 -4.47
C ASP A 8 23.46 19.10 -3.42
N VAL A 9 22.54 20.06 -3.68
CA VAL A 9 21.44 20.39 -2.76
C VAL A 9 20.10 20.09 -3.40
N PRO A 10 19.24 19.27 -2.77
CA PRO A 10 17.89 18.99 -3.30
C PRO A 10 16.97 20.21 -3.12
N ALA A 11 16.11 20.42 -4.10
CA ALA A 11 14.95 21.27 -3.95
C ALA A 11 13.83 20.47 -3.27
N ALA A 12 13.25 21.00 -2.19
CA ALA A 12 12.08 20.42 -1.55
C ALA A 12 10.83 21.03 -2.16
N ILE A 13 9.99 20.19 -2.77
CA ILE A 13 8.73 20.60 -3.39
C ILE A 13 7.59 19.99 -2.60
N TYR A 14 6.64 20.83 -2.16
CA TYR A 14 5.46 20.42 -1.40
C TYR A 14 4.24 20.40 -2.32
N TYR A 15 3.52 19.29 -2.31
CA TYR A 15 2.25 19.15 -3.02
C TYR A 15 1.14 18.74 -2.05
N ALA A 16 0.06 19.54 -2.00
CA ALA A 16 -1.11 19.24 -1.20
C ALA A 16 -2.24 18.72 -2.11
N PHE A 17 -2.80 17.56 -1.79
CA PHE A 17 -3.94 17.01 -2.50
C PHE A 17 -5.23 17.73 -2.13
N ARG A 18 -6.05 18.10 -3.10
CA ARG A 18 -7.39 18.63 -2.84
C ARG A 18 -8.39 17.50 -2.65
N GLN A 19 -9.20 17.58 -1.59
CA GLN A 19 -10.38 16.73 -1.42
C GLN A 19 -11.33 16.97 -2.61
N GLY A 20 -11.64 15.95 -3.39
CA GLY A 20 -12.56 16.04 -4.54
C GLY A 20 -11.93 15.73 -5.90
N GLU A 21 -10.62 15.59 -5.97
CA GLU A 21 -9.91 15.14 -7.18
C GLU A 21 -9.62 13.61 -7.15
N VAL A 22 -10.20 12.88 -6.20
CA VAL A 22 -9.97 11.46 -5.99
C VAL A 22 -11.07 10.68 -6.68
N ASP A 23 -10.72 9.84 -7.65
CA ASP A 23 -11.63 8.86 -8.25
C ASP A 23 -11.87 7.66 -7.30
N GLU A 24 -12.71 6.69 -7.72
CA GLU A 24 -13.03 5.49 -6.94
C GLU A 24 -11.80 4.64 -6.56
N SER A 25 -10.66 4.85 -7.24
CA SER A 25 -9.36 4.21 -6.95
C SER A 25 -8.51 4.95 -5.90
N GLY A 26 -9.00 6.07 -5.37
CA GLY A 26 -8.30 6.85 -4.34
C GLY A 26 -7.25 7.83 -4.89
N PHE A 27 -7.13 7.99 -6.21
CA PHE A 27 -6.13 8.84 -6.84
C PHE A 27 -6.73 9.98 -7.67
N SER A 28 -6.29 11.20 -7.42
CA SER A 28 -6.42 12.31 -8.39
C SER A 28 -5.37 12.16 -9.48
N VAL A 29 -5.64 11.25 -10.42
CA VAL A 29 -4.67 10.87 -11.46
C VAL A 29 -4.29 12.06 -12.35
N LYS A 30 -5.21 13.00 -12.63
CA LYS A 30 -4.95 14.09 -13.59
C LYS A 30 -4.05 15.19 -13.01
N GLY A 31 -4.38 15.73 -11.85
CA GLY A 31 -3.61 16.83 -11.24
C GLY A 31 -2.20 16.41 -10.84
N TRP A 32 -2.09 15.26 -10.20
CA TRP A 32 -0.81 14.70 -9.76
C TRP A 32 0.12 14.35 -10.92
N ALA A 33 -0.37 13.62 -11.93
CA ALA A 33 0.42 13.28 -13.10
C ALA A 33 0.90 14.52 -13.88
N THR A 34 0.05 15.52 -14.03
CA THR A 34 0.40 16.78 -14.68
C THR A 34 1.48 17.54 -13.90
N PHE A 35 1.37 17.55 -12.57
CA PHE A 35 2.36 18.20 -11.71
C PHE A 35 3.71 17.50 -11.77
N LEU A 36 3.75 16.17 -11.67
CA LEU A 36 4.97 15.39 -11.81
C LEU A 36 5.58 15.53 -13.22
N GLN A 37 4.74 15.56 -14.26
CA GLN A 37 5.20 15.78 -15.63
C GLN A 37 5.93 17.12 -15.73
N ALA A 38 5.38 18.19 -15.16
CA ALA A 38 6.03 19.51 -15.17
C ALA A 38 7.40 19.51 -14.44
N ILE A 39 7.56 18.74 -13.38
CA ILE A 39 8.85 18.58 -12.67
C ILE A 39 9.86 17.85 -13.58
N VAL A 40 9.43 16.76 -14.21
CA VAL A 40 10.28 15.96 -15.11
C VAL A 40 10.69 16.76 -16.35
N ASP A 41 9.75 17.49 -16.94
CA ASP A 41 9.98 18.35 -18.13
C ASP A 41 10.90 19.56 -17.80
N ALA A 42 10.82 20.05 -16.54
CA ALA A 42 11.74 21.08 -16.06
C ALA A 42 13.18 20.58 -15.86
N GLY A 43 13.46 19.29 -16.12
CA GLY A 43 14.78 18.68 -16.02
C GLY A 43 15.17 18.24 -14.62
N TYR A 44 14.21 17.99 -13.74
CA TYR A 44 14.46 17.42 -12.42
C TYR A 44 14.32 15.90 -12.40
N SER A 45 15.12 15.25 -11.57
CA SER A 45 14.88 13.91 -11.06
C SER A 45 14.31 13.98 -9.64
N ILE A 46 13.39 13.09 -9.31
CA ILE A 46 12.76 12.98 -7.99
C ILE A 46 13.50 11.88 -7.25
N GLY A 47 14.30 12.24 -6.22
CA GLY A 47 15.11 11.27 -5.50
C GLY A 47 14.38 10.54 -4.39
N ALA A 48 13.40 11.21 -3.76
CA ALA A 48 12.59 10.63 -2.69
C ALA A 48 11.31 11.42 -2.47
N THR A 49 10.31 10.77 -1.87
CA THR A 49 9.05 11.38 -1.47
C THR A 49 8.71 10.99 -0.04
N TRP A 50 8.06 11.89 0.70
CA TRP A 50 7.57 11.64 2.06
C TRP A 50 6.14 12.16 2.22
N PRO A 51 5.22 11.36 2.74
CA PRO A 51 3.93 11.86 3.19
C PRO A 51 4.11 12.66 4.49
N VAL A 52 3.53 13.85 4.54
CA VAL A 52 3.55 14.72 5.71
C VAL A 52 2.13 15.05 6.10
N ARG A 53 1.73 14.74 7.34
CA ARG A 53 0.42 15.12 7.85
C ARG A 53 0.35 16.63 8.04
N THR A 54 -0.52 17.27 7.26
CA THR A 54 -0.71 18.72 7.28
C THR A 54 -2.08 19.13 7.82
N GLU A 55 -3.00 18.19 8.05
CA GLU A 55 -4.35 18.48 8.53
C GLU A 55 -4.43 18.38 10.05
N LEU A 56 -5.00 19.43 10.69
CA LEU A 56 -5.34 19.45 12.11
C LEU A 56 -6.43 18.41 12.42
N VAL A 57 -6.18 17.56 13.40
CA VAL A 57 -7.05 16.46 13.89
C VAL A 57 -8.40 16.94 14.46
N GLY A 58 -8.74 18.23 14.35
CA GLY A 58 -9.89 18.89 14.97
C GLY A 58 -11.12 19.11 14.11
N ASN A 59 -11.13 18.80 12.84
CA ASN A 59 -12.29 19.07 11.99
C ASN A 59 -13.32 17.93 11.99
N LEU A 60 -14.56 18.28 12.37
CA LEU A 60 -15.75 17.44 12.61
C LEU A 60 -16.29 16.64 11.40
N LYS A 61 -15.57 16.50 10.31
CA LYS A 61 -15.97 15.69 9.16
C LYS A 61 -15.29 14.33 9.16
N LYS A 62 -15.53 13.54 10.21
CA LYS A 62 -14.93 12.21 10.47
C LYS A 62 -15.35 11.07 9.54
N ASN A 63 -16.13 11.29 8.48
CA ASN A 63 -16.74 10.21 7.71
C ASN A 63 -16.43 10.21 6.21
N LYS A 64 -15.31 10.78 5.76
CA LYS A 64 -14.82 10.55 4.39
C LYS A 64 -13.33 10.22 4.46
N ASN A 65 -12.93 9.16 3.77
CA ASN A 65 -11.53 8.75 3.50
C ASN A 65 -10.78 9.88 2.77
N ALA A 66 -10.54 10.99 3.47
CA ALA A 66 -9.81 12.11 2.94
C ALA A 66 -8.33 11.87 3.21
N LEU A 67 -7.52 11.86 2.17
CA LEU A 67 -6.07 11.93 2.28
C LEU A 67 -5.72 13.18 3.09
N ALA A 68 -5.24 12.97 4.32
CA ALA A 68 -4.88 14.05 5.25
C ALA A 68 -3.41 14.46 5.09
N THR A 69 -2.75 14.03 4.01
CA THR A 69 -1.32 14.15 3.83
C THR A 69 -0.96 14.99 2.62
N SER A 70 -0.01 15.91 2.81
CA SER A 70 0.76 16.50 1.72
C SER A 70 1.97 15.61 1.40
N VAL A 71 2.45 15.65 0.16
CA VAL A 71 3.67 14.93 -0.23
C VAL A 71 4.80 15.94 -0.40
N VAL A 72 5.93 15.66 0.24
CA VAL A 72 7.19 16.39 0.04
C VAL A 72 8.07 15.58 -0.90
N MET A 73 8.60 16.22 -1.92
CA MET A 73 9.50 15.60 -2.89
C MET A 73 10.89 16.25 -2.81
N ALA A 74 11.93 15.43 -2.73
CA ALA A 74 13.31 15.89 -2.89
C ALA A 74 13.70 15.76 -4.36
N CYS A 75 13.88 16.89 -5.02
CA CYS A 75 14.18 16.96 -6.45
C CYS A 75 15.61 17.49 -6.67
N ARG A 76 16.34 16.89 -7.61
CA ARG A 76 17.65 17.39 -8.05
C ARG A 76 17.66 17.61 -9.56
N PRO A 77 18.47 18.52 -10.07
CA PRO A 77 18.74 18.60 -11.51
C PRO A 77 19.14 17.20 -12.01
N ARG A 78 18.50 16.74 -13.10
CA ARG A 78 18.85 15.46 -13.73
C ARG A 78 20.24 15.53 -14.30
N SER A 79 21.00 14.44 -14.22
CA SER A 79 22.32 14.38 -14.81
C SER A 79 22.26 14.63 -16.32
N ALA A 80 23.25 15.35 -16.86
CA ALA A 80 23.35 15.64 -18.27
C ALA A 80 23.63 14.38 -19.13
N ASP A 81 24.20 13.35 -18.50
CA ASP A 81 24.51 12.04 -19.05
C ASP A 81 23.45 10.98 -18.73
N ALA A 82 22.26 11.42 -18.30
CA ALA A 82 21.15 10.51 -18.03
C ALA A 82 20.80 9.68 -19.27
N GLU A 83 20.64 8.39 -19.07
CA GLU A 83 20.37 7.42 -20.15
C GLU A 83 18.94 7.57 -20.70
N ILE A 84 18.78 7.23 -21.98
CA ILE A 84 17.49 6.97 -22.59
C ILE A 84 17.29 5.46 -22.60
N ILE A 85 16.16 5.00 -22.09
CA ILE A 85 15.84 3.56 -22.02
C ILE A 85 14.50 3.24 -22.66
N SER A 86 14.28 1.98 -22.98
CA SER A 86 12.99 1.49 -23.46
C SER A 86 12.01 1.22 -22.32
N ARG A 87 10.72 1.14 -22.65
CA ARG A 87 9.65 0.70 -21.72
C ARG A 87 10.01 -0.63 -21.03
N VAL A 88 10.59 -1.59 -21.76
CA VAL A 88 10.94 -2.91 -21.21
C VAL A 88 12.04 -2.80 -20.16
N GLU A 89 13.03 -1.95 -20.40
CA GLU A 89 14.13 -1.70 -19.46
C GLU A 89 13.61 -0.96 -18.22
N PHE A 90 12.67 -0.04 -18.38
CA PHE A 90 12.01 0.63 -17.26
C PHE A 90 11.25 -0.35 -16.36
N ILE A 91 10.43 -1.23 -16.94
CA ILE A 91 9.71 -2.27 -16.17
C ILE A 91 10.71 -3.19 -15.45
N ARG A 92 11.78 -3.56 -16.12
CA ARG A 92 12.84 -4.40 -15.52
C ARG A 92 13.54 -3.67 -14.34
N ALA A 93 13.77 -2.39 -14.46
CA ALA A 93 14.32 -1.57 -13.37
C ALA A 93 13.36 -1.48 -12.18
N LEU A 94 12.05 -1.29 -12.43
CA LEU A 94 11.01 -1.32 -11.40
C LEU A 94 11.03 -2.65 -10.63
N ARG A 95 10.94 -3.77 -11.32
CA ARG A 95 10.95 -5.12 -10.69
C ARG A 95 12.19 -5.41 -9.86
N ARG A 96 13.33 -4.85 -10.25
CA ARG A 96 14.59 -5.01 -9.51
C ARG A 96 14.67 -4.14 -8.26
N GLU A 97 14.20 -2.90 -8.32
CA GLU A 97 14.50 -1.88 -7.31
C GLU A 97 13.31 -1.59 -6.37
N LEU A 98 12.07 -1.70 -6.88
CA LEU A 98 10.86 -1.39 -6.11
C LEU A 98 10.70 -2.24 -4.84
N PRO A 99 10.96 -3.57 -4.84
CA PRO A 99 10.84 -4.41 -3.65
C PRO A 99 11.69 -3.94 -2.47
N ALA A 100 12.94 -3.54 -2.74
CA ALA A 100 13.85 -3.06 -1.70
C ALA A 100 13.36 -1.73 -1.10
N ALA A 101 12.92 -0.80 -1.96
CA ALA A 101 12.38 0.49 -1.54
C ALA A 101 11.11 0.34 -0.70
N LEU A 102 10.21 -0.59 -1.07
CA LEU A 102 8.99 -0.87 -0.31
C LEU A 102 9.29 -1.47 1.07
N LYS A 103 10.27 -2.36 1.19
CA LYS A 103 10.71 -2.89 2.50
C LYS A 103 11.21 -1.80 3.42
N GLU A 104 11.97 -0.82 2.91
CA GLU A 104 12.43 0.31 3.70
C GLU A 104 11.27 1.21 4.15
N MET A 105 10.27 1.40 3.31
CA MET A 105 9.06 2.16 3.67
C MET A 105 8.25 1.48 4.77
N HIS A 106 8.08 0.16 4.73
CA HIS A 106 7.42 -0.59 5.81
C HIS A 106 8.17 -0.44 7.15
N ARG A 107 9.51 -0.43 7.13
CA ARG A 107 10.33 -0.19 8.34
C ARG A 107 10.18 1.24 8.87
N ALA A 108 9.86 2.20 8.03
CA ALA A 108 9.68 3.61 8.41
C ALA A 108 8.32 3.90 9.09
N SER A 109 7.53 2.87 9.44
CA SER A 109 6.22 3.00 10.13
C SER A 109 5.22 3.91 9.40
N ILE A 110 5.19 3.85 8.07
CA ILE A 110 4.19 4.56 7.28
C ILE A 110 2.83 3.88 7.50
N ALA A 111 1.79 4.67 7.74
CA ALA A 111 0.46 4.13 7.95
C ALA A 111 -0.01 3.34 6.70
N PRO A 112 -0.65 2.17 6.85
CA PRO A 112 -1.07 1.33 5.71
C PRO A 112 -1.91 2.07 4.67
N VAL A 113 -2.75 3.01 5.10
CA VAL A 113 -3.58 3.85 4.21
C VAL A 113 -2.74 4.78 3.31
N ASP A 114 -1.53 5.14 3.74
CA ASP A 114 -0.63 6.03 3.00
C ASP A 114 0.38 5.24 2.13
N ILE A 115 0.48 3.91 2.28
CA ILE A 115 1.44 3.06 1.54
C ILE A 115 1.24 3.16 0.02
N PRO A 116 0.04 3.04 -0.56
CA PRO A 116 -0.13 3.13 -2.01
C PRO A 116 0.38 4.46 -2.56
N GLN A 117 0.11 5.56 -1.87
CA GLN A 117 0.57 6.88 -2.28
C GLN A 117 2.06 7.10 -2.03
N ALA A 118 2.58 6.61 -0.92
CA ALA A 118 4.00 6.68 -0.59
C ALA A 118 4.83 5.81 -1.54
N SER A 119 4.33 4.66 -1.97
CA SER A 119 5.02 3.72 -2.87
C SER A 119 5.15 4.20 -4.32
N ILE A 120 4.35 5.18 -4.74
CA ILE A 120 4.57 5.88 -6.02
C ILE A 120 5.93 6.59 -6.03
N GLY A 121 6.39 7.09 -4.88
CA GLY A 121 7.65 7.79 -4.77
C GLY A 121 8.86 7.04 -5.30
N PRO A 122 9.15 5.82 -4.84
CA PRO A 122 10.21 4.99 -5.38
C PRO A 122 10.07 4.72 -6.87
N GLY A 123 8.86 4.45 -7.35
CA GLY A 123 8.62 4.21 -8.78
C GLY A 123 8.91 5.44 -9.65
N ILE A 124 8.44 6.62 -9.21
CA ILE A 124 8.70 7.87 -9.95
C ILE A 124 10.16 8.30 -9.84
N ALA A 125 10.86 7.95 -8.75
CA ALA A 125 12.30 8.15 -8.63
C ALA A 125 13.07 7.35 -9.68
N ILE A 126 12.67 6.09 -9.91
CA ILE A 126 13.24 5.25 -10.97
C ILE A 126 12.95 5.86 -12.35
N PHE A 127 11.73 6.30 -12.62
CA PHE A 127 11.35 6.90 -13.89
C PHE A 127 12.12 8.20 -14.18
N SER A 128 12.12 9.12 -13.23
CA SER A 128 12.61 10.49 -13.42
C SER A 128 14.12 10.62 -13.53
N ARG A 129 14.89 9.59 -13.16
CA ARG A 129 16.34 9.59 -13.28
C ARG A 129 16.83 9.43 -14.72
N TYR A 130 16.02 8.83 -15.59
CA TYR A 130 16.33 8.68 -17.00
C TYR A 130 16.01 9.95 -17.80
N ALA A 131 16.79 10.21 -18.85
CA ALA A 131 16.53 11.34 -19.73
C ALA A 131 15.17 11.20 -20.44
N SER A 132 14.87 9.98 -20.87
CA SER A 132 13.58 9.60 -21.43
C SER A 132 13.38 8.10 -21.33
N VAL A 133 12.12 7.67 -21.20
CA VAL A 133 11.70 6.28 -21.40
C VAL A 133 10.92 6.23 -22.71
N ILE A 134 11.33 5.38 -23.64
CA ILE A 134 10.75 5.32 -24.98
C ILE A 134 9.72 4.20 -25.07
N GLU A 135 8.52 4.54 -25.53
CA GLU A 135 7.42 3.62 -25.82
C GLU A 135 7.66 2.83 -27.12
N ARG A 136 6.78 1.86 -27.41
CA ARG A 136 6.88 1.01 -28.61
C ARG A 136 6.71 1.77 -29.93
N ASP A 137 6.10 2.97 -29.88
CA ASP A 137 5.87 3.85 -31.02
C ASP A 137 6.96 4.94 -31.16
N ASP A 138 8.10 4.72 -30.53
CA ASP A 138 9.27 5.62 -30.51
C ASP A 138 9.01 6.99 -29.86
N LYS A 139 7.90 7.14 -29.13
CA LYS A 139 7.60 8.38 -28.40
C LYS A 139 8.06 8.32 -26.93
N PRO A 140 8.39 9.48 -26.34
CA PRO A 140 8.64 9.55 -24.91
C PRO A 140 7.40 9.15 -24.10
N MET A 141 7.60 8.29 -23.11
CA MET A 141 6.56 7.88 -22.16
C MET A 141 6.13 9.06 -21.29
N SER A 142 4.82 9.27 -21.18
CA SER A 142 4.27 10.26 -20.25
C SER A 142 4.38 9.81 -18.81
N VAL A 143 4.44 10.76 -17.86
CA VAL A 143 4.37 10.45 -16.43
C VAL A 143 3.08 9.71 -16.08
N LYS A 144 1.97 10.02 -16.75
CA LYS A 144 0.70 9.30 -16.56
C LYS A 144 0.85 7.81 -16.87
N THR A 145 1.45 7.47 -18.00
CA THR A 145 1.71 6.06 -18.38
C THR A 145 2.69 5.41 -17.41
N ALA A 146 3.74 6.13 -17.01
CA ALA A 146 4.70 5.63 -16.04
C ALA A 146 4.03 5.29 -14.69
N LEU A 147 3.13 6.15 -14.18
CA LEU A 147 2.36 5.90 -12.96
C LEU A 147 1.45 4.68 -13.08
N GLN A 148 0.82 4.46 -14.23
CA GLN A 148 0.02 3.26 -14.47
C GLN A 148 0.87 1.99 -14.37
N ILE A 149 2.05 1.97 -15.02
CA ILE A 149 2.98 0.84 -14.95
C ILE A 149 3.50 0.64 -13.53
N ILE A 150 3.84 1.72 -12.82
CA ILE A 150 4.28 1.65 -11.41
C ILE A 150 3.19 1.01 -10.54
N ASN A 151 1.93 1.41 -10.69
CA ASN A 151 0.82 0.82 -9.94
C ASN A 151 0.62 -0.65 -10.30
N GLU A 152 0.67 -1.03 -11.58
CA GLU A 152 0.58 -2.42 -12.01
C GLU A 152 1.68 -3.30 -11.38
N GLU A 153 2.92 -2.82 -11.36
CA GLU A 153 4.05 -3.55 -10.74
C GLU A 153 3.95 -3.57 -9.20
N LEU A 154 3.39 -2.53 -8.58
CA LEU A 154 3.07 -2.50 -7.15
C LEU A 154 2.01 -3.53 -6.79
N ASP A 155 0.91 -3.57 -7.54
CA ASP A 155 -0.18 -4.53 -7.34
C ASP A 155 0.32 -5.97 -7.50
N GLN A 156 1.18 -6.22 -8.50
CA GLN A 156 1.80 -7.53 -8.68
C GLN A 156 2.71 -7.90 -7.50
N TYR A 157 3.50 -6.95 -6.99
CA TYR A 157 4.37 -7.19 -5.83
C TYR A 157 3.55 -7.47 -4.55
N LEU A 158 2.51 -6.69 -4.29
CA LEU A 158 1.63 -6.87 -3.13
C LEU A 158 0.87 -8.19 -3.23
N SER A 159 0.32 -8.50 -4.41
CA SER A 159 -0.36 -9.79 -4.66
C SER A 159 0.58 -10.99 -4.53
N ALA A 160 1.86 -10.84 -4.90
CA ALA A 160 2.85 -11.90 -4.71
C ALA A 160 3.17 -12.11 -3.22
N GLN A 161 3.19 -11.04 -2.41
CA GLN A 161 3.33 -11.17 -0.95
C GLN A 161 2.08 -11.80 -0.30
N GLU A 162 0.87 -11.46 -0.81
CA GLU A 162 -0.36 -12.13 -0.38
C GLU A 162 -0.37 -13.63 -0.77
N GLY A 163 0.39 -14.03 -1.79
CA GLY A 163 0.55 -15.41 -2.21
C GLY A 163 1.21 -16.31 -1.15
N ASP A 164 1.97 -15.73 -0.23
CA ASP A 164 2.58 -16.42 0.92
C ASP A 164 1.57 -16.64 2.07
N PHE A 165 0.39 -15.98 2.02
CA PHE A 165 -0.68 -16.17 3.00
C PHE A 165 -1.56 -17.37 2.64
N ASP A 166 -2.07 -18.03 3.67
CA ASP A 166 -3.12 -19.03 3.52
C ASP A 166 -4.38 -18.40 2.88
N PRO A 167 -5.24 -19.18 2.19
CA PRO A 167 -6.40 -18.67 1.51
C PRO A 167 -7.39 -17.94 2.42
N GLU A 168 -7.55 -18.38 3.66
CA GLU A 168 -8.42 -17.81 4.68
C GLU A 168 -7.90 -16.43 5.13
N THR A 169 -6.58 -16.29 5.32
CA THR A 169 -5.94 -15.00 5.60
C THR A 169 -6.14 -14.03 4.44
N ARG A 170 -5.98 -14.46 3.18
CA ARG A 170 -6.25 -13.62 2.00
C ARG A 170 -7.71 -13.18 1.91
N PHE A 171 -8.64 -14.07 2.27
CA PHE A 171 -10.05 -13.70 2.41
C PHE A 171 -10.21 -12.63 3.48
N ALA A 172 -9.68 -12.87 4.69
CA ALA A 172 -9.82 -11.98 5.84
C ALA A 172 -9.27 -10.57 5.57
N VAL A 173 -8.09 -10.45 4.98
CA VAL A 173 -7.47 -9.16 4.61
C VAL A 173 -8.36 -8.37 3.65
N THR A 174 -8.86 -9.04 2.59
CA THR A 174 -9.72 -8.37 1.60
C THR A 174 -11.07 -7.97 2.19
N TRP A 175 -11.71 -8.87 2.96
CA TRP A 175 -12.97 -8.59 3.62
C TRP A 175 -12.86 -7.45 4.62
N PHE A 176 -11.79 -7.44 5.43
CA PHE A 176 -11.52 -6.40 6.40
C PHE A 176 -11.27 -5.03 5.74
N THR A 177 -10.58 -5.01 4.61
CA THR A 177 -10.35 -3.77 3.84
C THR A 177 -11.65 -3.14 3.35
N GLN A 178 -12.65 -3.98 2.98
CA GLN A 178 -13.93 -3.52 2.46
C GLN A 178 -14.94 -3.17 3.57
N HIS A 179 -15.00 -3.96 4.63
CA HIS A 179 -16.06 -3.91 5.64
C HIS A 179 -15.56 -3.61 7.06
N GLY A 180 -14.25 -3.69 7.33
CA GLY A 180 -13.73 -3.66 8.70
C GLY A 180 -14.34 -4.78 9.54
N PHE A 181 -14.89 -4.43 10.71
CA PHE A 181 -15.63 -5.34 11.57
C PHE A 181 -17.16 -5.30 11.34
N GLU A 182 -17.64 -4.57 10.34
CA GLU A 182 -19.05 -4.45 10.03
C GLU A 182 -19.55 -5.67 9.24
N LYS A 183 -20.89 -5.88 9.28
CA LYS A 183 -21.54 -6.99 8.61
C LYS A 183 -21.70 -6.71 7.11
N GLY A 184 -21.13 -7.57 6.24
CA GLY A 184 -21.38 -7.62 4.81
C GLY A 184 -22.38 -8.70 4.41
N MET A 185 -22.78 -8.75 3.14
CA MET A 185 -23.70 -9.75 2.60
C MET A 185 -22.99 -11.10 2.40
N ILE A 186 -23.67 -12.21 2.71
CA ILE A 186 -23.11 -13.55 2.53
C ILE A 186 -22.77 -13.85 1.06
N GLY A 187 -23.50 -13.29 0.09
CA GLY A 187 -23.23 -13.47 -1.33
C GLY A 187 -21.88 -12.88 -1.77
N ASP A 188 -21.50 -11.74 -1.20
CA ASP A 188 -20.20 -11.12 -1.47
C ASP A 188 -19.07 -11.94 -0.83
N ALA A 189 -19.30 -12.42 0.41
CA ALA A 189 -18.36 -13.30 1.11
C ALA A 189 -18.15 -14.62 0.35
N ASP A 190 -19.23 -15.22 -0.15
CA ASP A 190 -19.20 -16.47 -0.92
C ASP A 190 -18.42 -16.30 -2.24
N SER A 191 -18.66 -15.19 -2.94
CA SER A 191 -17.93 -14.86 -4.17
C SER A 191 -16.44 -14.66 -3.89
N LEU A 192 -16.11 -13.97 -2.81
CA LEU A 192 -14.74 -13.72 -2.38
C LEU A 192 -14.02 -15.02 -1.96
N ALA A 193 -14.68 -15.91 -1.22
CA ALA A 193 -14.13 -17.18 -0.78
C ALA A 193 -13.86 -18.13 -1.97
N ARG A 194 -14.83 -18.26 -2.88
CA ARG A 194 -14.68 -19.08 -4.11
C ARG A 194 -13.56 -18.62 -5.00
N ALA A 195 -13.33 -17.30 -5.12
CA ALA A 195 -12.21 -16.76 -5.88
C ALA A 195 -10.83 -17.19 -5.31
N ARG A 196 -10.79 -17.68 -4.06
CA ARG A 196 -9.60 -18.18 -3.38
C ARG A 196 -9.57 -19.71 -3.22
N GLY A 197 -10.57 -20.39 -3.80
CA GLY A 197 -10.68 -21.85 -3.76
C GLY A 197 -11.16 -22.42 -2.42
N ILE A 198 -11.79 -21.59 -1.58
CA ILE A 198 -12.35 -21.96 -0.27
C ILE A 198 -13.85 -21.62 -0.19
N SER A 199 -14.48 -22.02 0.89
CA SER A 199 -15.86 -21.64 1.23
C SER A 199 -15.92 -20.69 2.42
N VAL A 200 -17.05 -20.00 2.62
CA VAL A 200 -17.27 -19.17 3.82
C VAL A 200 -17.26 -20.05 5.09
N ASP A 201 -17.65 -21.32 4.98
CA ASP A 201 -17.58 -22.27 6.10
C ASP A 201 -16.14 -22.60 6.50
N ASP A 202 -15.20 -22.70 5.55
CA ASP A 202 -13.78 -22.89 5.86
C ASP A 202 -13.24 -21.71 6.66
N VAL A 203 -13.58 -20.48 6.24
CA VAL A 203 -13.17 -19.25 6.95
C VAL A 203 -13.82 -19.17 8.34
N ARG A 204 -15.05 -19.67 8.49
CA ARG A 204 -15.72 -19.75 9.80
C ARG A 204 -15.08 -20.80 10.71
N HIS A 205 -14.70 -21.95 10.17
CA HIS A 205 -13.99 -22.99 10.93
C HIS A 205 -12.58 -22.59 11.34
N ALA A 206 -11.95 -21.71 10.58
CA ALA A 206 -10.69 -21.06 10.93
C ALA A 206 -10.83 -19.94 11.98
N GLY A 207 -11.97 -19.79 12.66
CA GLY A 207 -12.14 -18.81 13.73
C GLY A 207 -12.14 -17.33 13.28
N ILE A 208 -12.22 -17.06 11.97
CA ILE A 208 -12.03 -15.69 11.43
C ILE A 208 -13.36 -14.93 11.38
N VAL A 209 -14.45 -15.59 10.96
CA VAL A 209 -15.74 -14.93 10.72
C VAL A 209 -16.90 -15.58 11.45
N GLU A 210 -17.87 -14.74 11.82
CA GLU A 210 -19.23 -15.15 12.16
C GLU A 210 -20.11 -15.03 10.91
N SER A 211 -20.88 -16.08 10.62
CA SER A 211 -21.90 -16.09 9.57
C SER A 211 -23.26 -16.33 10.18
N SER A 212 -24.16 -15.35 10.10
CA SER A 212 -25.51 -15.46 10.66
C SER A 212 -26.51 -14.61 9.87
N ALA A 213 -27.73 -15.12 9.71
CA ALA A 213 -28.87 -14.44 9.07
C ALA A 213 -28.50 -13.81 7.68
N GLY A 214 -27.74 -14.53 6.84
CA GLY A 214 -27.35 -14.09 5.52
C GLY A 214 -26.28 -12.98 5.51
N ARG A 215 -25.60 -12.78 6.62
CA ARG A 215 -24.52 -11.81 6.78
C ARG A 215 -23.27 -12.45 7.36
N VAL A 216 -22.11 -11.88 7.01
CA VAL A 216 -20.80 -12.30 7.46
C VAL A 216 -20.06 -11.10 8.03
N ARG A 217 -19.35 -11.29 9.13
CA ARG A 217 -18.40 -10.30 9.70
C ARG A 217 -17.18 -10.99 10.27
N ILE A 218 -16.10 -10.29 10.34
CA ILE A 218 -14.91 -10.73 11.08
C ILE A 218 -15.15 -10.58 12.58
N TYR A 219 -14.67 -11.55 13.37
CA TYR A 219 -14.69 -11.45 14.82
C TYR A 219 -13.87 -10.25 15.29
N LYS A 220 -14.41 -9.50 16.25
CA LYS A 220 -13.66 -8.48 16.95
C LYS A 220 -12.65 -9.14 17.90
N ARG A 221 -11.59 -8.44 18.22
CA ARG A 221 -10.53 -8.98 19.08
C ARG A 221 -11.02 -9.35 20.48
N GLU A 222 -12.01 -8.61 20.99
CA GLU A 222 -12.65 -8.88 22.28
C GLU A 222 -13.50 -10.16 22.29
N GLU A 223 -13.90 -10.64 21.11
CA GLU A 223 -14.73 -11.82 20.91
C GLU A 223 -13.91 -13.11 20.66
N LEU A 224 -12.59 -12.99 20.52
CA LEU A 224 -11.71 -14.13 20.33
C LEU A 224 -11.69 -14.99 21.58
N GLU A 225 -11.50 -16.30 21.41
CA GLU A 225 -11.50 -17.29 22.50
C GLU A 225 -10.41 -16.99 23.53
N GLU A 226 -10.76 -17.11 24.82
CA GLU A 226 -9.79 -16.98 25.90
C GLU A 226 -8.98 -18.28 26.05
N GLY A 227 -7.65 -18.15 26.19
CA GLY A 227 -6.77 -19.29 26.37
C GLY A 227 -6.47 -20.07 25.08
N TRP A 228 -6.75 -19.49 23.92
CA TRP A 228 -6.35 -20.07 22.65
C TRP A 228 -4.85 -20.32 22.57
N ASP A 229 -4.46 -21.49 22.07
CA ASP A 229 -3.08 -21.90 21.90
C ASP A 229 -2.80 -22.35 20.47
N PRO A 230 -1.91 -21.68 19.73
CA PRO A 230 -1.60 -22.02 18.34
C PRO A 230 -1.07 -23.44 18.15
N GLU A 231 -0.42 -24.04 19.19
CA GLU A 231 0.10 -25.39 19.11
C GLU A 231 -1.01 -26.46 19.13
N SER A 232 -2.18 -26.12 19.66
CA SER A 232 -3.36 -27.01 19.72
C SER A 232 -4.36 -26.76 18.60
N ASP A 233 -4.21 -25.67 17.85
CA ASP A 233 -5.10 -25.33 16.77
C ASP A 233 -4.91 -26.25 15.56
N ARG A 234 -6.03 -26.76 15.03
CA ARG A 234 -6.01 -27.67 13.88
C ARG A 234 -6.03 -26.96 12.52
N HIS A 235 -6.35 -25.70 12.52
CA HIS A 235 -6.47 -24.89 11.30
C HIS A 235 -5.90 -23.49 11.50
N LEU A 236 -4.64 -23.45 11.95
CA LEU A 236 -3.93 -22.22 12.25
C LEU A 236 -3.77 -21.36 11.00
N THR A 237 -4.21 -20.10 11.06
CA THR A 237 -4.07 -19.12 9.99
C THR A 237 -3.21 -17.94 10.43
N ILE A 238 -2.55 -17.29 9.47
CA ILE A 238 -1.73 -16.09 9.76
C ILE A 238 -2.62 -14.97 10.28
N TRP A 239 -3.86 -14.82 9.77
CA TRP A 239 -4.82 -13.83 10.27
C TRP A 239 -5.11 -14.02 11.75
N GLU A 240 -5.43 -15.22 12.15
CA GLU A 240 -5.76 -15.56 13.52
C GLU A 240 -4.59 -15.29 14.46
N CYS A 241 -3.40 -15.80 14.14
CA CYS A 241 -2.16 -15.50 14.87
C CYS A 241 -1.96 -14.00 15.07
N CYS A 242 -2.14 -13.22 14.01
CA CYS A 242 -2.02 -11.77 14.07
C CYS A 242 -3.05 -11.12 14.99
N GLN A 243 -4.32 -11.55 14.96
CA GLN A 243 -5.38 -10.97 15.80
C GLN A 243 -5.17 -11.28 17.28
N TYR A 244 -4.77 -12.50 17.63
CA TYR A 244 -4.44 -12.87 19.01
C TYR A 244 -3.19 -12.13 19.53
N LEU A 245 -2.16 -11.97 18.70
CA LEU A 245 -0.97 -11.21 19.08
C LEU A 245 -1.30 -9.73 19.31
N VAL A 246 -2.12 -9.12 18.46
CA VAL A 246 -2.58 -7.73 18.62
C VAL A 246 -3.42 -7.59 19.88
N ARG A 247 -4.34 -8.53 20.16
CA ARG A 247 -5.14 -8.55 21.39
C ARG A 247 -4.24 -8.60 22.63
N GLN A 248 -3.29 -9.53 22.66
CA GLN A 248 -2.33 -9.69 23.79
C GLN A 248 -1.52 -8.40 23.99
N HIS A 249 -1.03 -7.83 22.91
CA HIS A 249 -0.31 -6.54 22.98
C HIS A 249 -1.20 -5.38 23.46
N GLN A 250 -2.48 -5.35 23.11
CA GLN A 250 -3.43 -4.33 23.59
C GLN A 250 -3.72 -4.45 25.10
N LEU A 251 -3.72 -5.69 25.64
CA LEU A 251 -3.94 -5.96 27.05
C LEU A 251 -2.70 -5.64 27.90
N ASP A 252 -1.53 -6.10 27.50
CA ASP A 252 -0.32 -6.15 28.34
C ASP A 252 0.89 -5.44 27.72
N GLY A 253 0.75 -4.83 26.54
CA GLY A 253 1.85 -4.16 25.84
C GLY A 253 2.94 -5.14 25.40
N LEU A 254 4.20 -4.71 25.45
CA LEU A 254 5.37 -5.53 25.17
C LEU A 254 5.74 -6.35 26.43
N SER A 255 4.90 -7.32 26.76
CA SER A 255 5.06 -8.20 27.92
C SER A 255 5.82 -9.48 27.57
N HIS A 256 6.18 -10.25 28.61
CA HIS A 256 6.74 -11.60 28.46
C HIS A 256 5.76 -12.52 27.71
N ASP A 257 4.47 -12.44 28.00
CA ASP A 257 3.44 -13.29 27.41
C ASP A 257 3.23 -12.95 25.92
N THR A 258 3.30 -11.68 25.55
CA THR A 258 3.31 -11.25 24.12
C THR A 258 4.52 -11.83 23.39
N ALA A 259 5.70 -11.83 24.02
CA ALA A 259 6.91 -12.39 23.43
C ALA A 259 6.88 -13.93 23.34
N VAL A 260 6.27 -14.61 24.31
CA VAL A 260 6.05 -16.06 24.28
C VAL A 260 5.10 -16.44 23.18
N LEU A 261 3.98 -15.73 23.05
CA LEU A 261 3.00 -15.96 21.98
C LEU A 261 3.65 -15.77 20.60
N LEU A 262 4.41 -14.69 20.41
CA LEU A 262 5.11 -14.43 19.13
C LEU A 262 6.10 -15.52 18.73
N LYS A 263 6.70 -16.23 19.72
CA LYS A 263 7.65 -17.32 19.45
C LYS A 263 6.97 -18.63 19.04
N LYS A 264 5.68 -18.77 19.30
CA LYS A 264 4.88 -19.94 18.91
C LYS A 264 4.42 -19.90 17.46
N PHE A 265 4.51 -18.73 16.83
CA PHE A 265 4.21 -18.52 15.41
C PHE A 265 5.49 -18.62 14.58
#